data_27b8d8cf44127df4246f55716784aa7a
#
_entry.id   27b8d8cf44127df4246f55716784aa7a
#
_cell.length_a   1.000
_cell.length_b   1.000
_cell.length_c   1.000
_cell.angle_alpha   90.00
_cell.angle_beta   90.00
_cell.angle_gamma   90.00
#
_symmetry.space_group_name_H-M   'P 1'
#
loop_
_entity.id
_entity.type
_entity.pdbx_description
1 polymer ?
#
loop_
_entity_poly.entity_id
_entity_poly.type
_entity_poly.pdbx_seq_one_letter_code
_entity_poly.pdbx_strand_id
1 'polypeptide(L)'
;VHAADVYMREYLKVVLEWLGAYRTPVILMSATLPPAQRHELALAYAKGRHGRNAQVVLTTTDEYPIVTTISDGVAQQGTSTSAPGRQVVVRSMGDSLDELINLIEDKMSDGGCIGIIRDTVARAQDTFDALDSRLDCEVVLVHSRFLAPQRARREADLVRRLGRSGES
;
A
#
# COMPACT_ATOMS: atom_id res chain seq x y z
N VAL A 1 0.21 9.68 3.16
CA VAL A 1 -0.28 8.97 4.35
C VAL A 1 -0.25 7.48 4.02
N HIS A 2 0.77 6.78 4.46
CA HIS A 2 0.76 5.31 4.40
C HIS A 2 -0.26 4.79 5.41
N ALA A 3 -0.65 3.50 5.28
CA ALA A 3 -1.56 2.83 6.21
C ALA A 3 -1.08 3.08 7.65
N ALA A 4 -1.50 4.22 8.19
CA ALA A 4 -1.15 4.62 9.53
C ALA A 4 -1.80 3.62 10.47
N ASP A 5 -1.05 3.16 11.46
CA ASP A 5 -1.66 2.40 12.53
C ASP A 5 -2.78 3.22 13.21
N VAL A 6 -3.57 2.57 14.02
CA VAL A 6 -4.74 3.20 14.67
C VAL A 6 -4.35 4.46 15.44
N TYR A 7 -3.19 4.45 16.11
CA TYR A 7 -2.69 5.58 16.87
C TYR A 7 -2.33 6.77 16.00
N MET A 8 -1.58 6.56 14.93
CA MET A 8 -1.20 7.63 13.99
C MET A 8 -2.40 8.24 13.29
N ARG A 9 -3.43 7.44 13.03
CA ARG A 9 -4.68 7.93 12.44
C ARG A 9 -5.44 8.86 13.38
N GLU A 10 -5.55 8.52 14.66
CA GLU A 10 -6.18 9.39 15.66
C GLU A 10 -5.41 10.71 15.82
N TYR A 11 -4.08 10.63 15.88
CA TYR A 11 -3.24 11.82 15.92
C TYR A 11 -3.43 12.72 14.70
N LEU A 12 -3.47 12.14 13.51
CA LEU A 12 -3.68 12.89 12.27
C LEU A 12 -5.06 13.60 12.25
N LYS A 13 -6.11 12.97 12.78
CA LYS A 13 -7.44 13.62 12.90
C LYS A 13 -7.37 14.86 13.78
N VAL A 14 -6.71 14.78 14.93
CA VAL A 14 -6.55 15.95 15.84
C VAL A 14 -5.77 17.07 15.13
N VAL A 15 -4.69 16.75 14.44
CA VAL A 15 -3.90 17.73 13.68
C VAL A 15 -4.74 18.40 12.59
N LEU A 16 -5.55 17.64 11.87
CA LEU A 16 -6.43 18.16 10.83
C LEU A 16 -7.52 19.08 11.40
N GLU A 17 -8.07 18.74 12.55
CA GLU A 17 -9.03 19.59 13.24
C GLU A 17 -8.41 20.95 13.61
N TRP A 18 -7.19 20.95 14.13
CA TRP A 18 -6.46 22.19 14.40
C TRP A 18 -6.16 23.00 13.14
N LEU A 19 -5.65 22.34 12.10
CA LEU A 19 -5.38 23.01 10.83
C LEU A 19 -6.65 23.60 10.21
N GLY A 20 -7.78 22.90 10.33
CA GLY A 20 -9.08 23.43 9.96
C GLY A 20 -9.48 24.69 10.75
N ALA A 21 -9.29 24.68 12.07
CA ALA A 21 -9.56 25.83 12.95
C ALA A 21 -8.69 27.05 12.58
N TYR A 22 -7.43 26.82 12.23
CA TYR A 22 -6.54 27.88 11.73
C TYR A 22 -6.77 28.26 10.26
N ARG A 23 -7.73 27.61 9.58
CA ARG A 23 -8.01 27.79 8.15
C ARG A 23 -6.79 27.57 7.25
N THR A 24 -5.87 26.72 7.68
CA THR A 24 -4.66 26.38 6.92
C THR A 24 -5.02 25.40 5.81
N PRO A 25 -4.67 25.68 4.55
CA PRO A 25 -4.86 24.72 3.46
C PRO A 25 -4.06 23.45 3.72
N VAL A 26 -4.66 22.29 3.42
CA VAL A 26 -4.03 20.98 3.65
C VAL A 26 -4.12 20.15 2.38
N ILE A 27 -3.03 19.51 2.01
CA ILE A 27 -2.98 18.50 0.95
C ILE A 27 -2.53 17.18 1.57
N LEU A 28 -3.38 16.16 1.48
CA LEU A 28 -3.06 14.79 1.88
C LEU A 28 -2.85 13.94 0.64
N MET A 29 -1.69 13.29 0.57
CA MET A 29 -1.36 12.37 -0.51
C MET A 29 -1.17 10.97 0.06
N SER A 30 -1.78 9.98 -0.57
CA SER A 30 -1.65 8.57 -0.21
C SER A 30 -1.81 7.69 -1.44
N ALA A 31 -1.04 6.62 -1.52
CA ALA A 31 -1.24 5.60 -2.54
C ALA A 31 -2.52 4.79 -2.29
N THR A 32 -2.89 4.62 -1.02
CA THR A 32 -4.09 3.86 -0.62
C THR A 32 -4.77 4.56 0.53
N LEU A 33 -5.98 5.04 0.31
CA LEU A 33 -6.81 5.66 1.34
C LEU A 33 -8.24 5.14 1.21
N PRO A 34 -8.63 4.15 2.01
CA PRO A 34 -9.98 3.59 2.00
C PRO A 34 -11.06 4.67 2.16
N PRO A 35 -12.23 4.51 1.52
CA PRO A 35 -13.29 5.52 1.54
C PRO A 35 -13.69 5.97 2.96
N ALA A 36 -13.78 5.04 3.90
CA ALA A 36 -14.11 5.36 5.30
C ALA A 36 -13.04 6.25 5.95
N GLN A 37 -11.76 5.95 5.77
CA GLN A 37 -10.66 6.76 6.31
C GLN A 37 -10.62 8.15 5.64
N ARG A 38 -10.83 8.21 4.34
CA ARG A 38 -10.92 9.47 3.61
C ARG A 38 -12.02 10.37 4.18
N HIS A 39 -13.21 9.79 4.45
CA HIS A 39 -14.31 10.49 5.07
C HIS A 39 -13.97 10.99 6.49
N GLU A 40 -13.35 10.14 7.34
CA GLU A 40 -12.94 10.52 8.70
C GLU A 40 -11.97 11.71 8.70
N LEU A 41 -10.96 11.69 7.85
CA LEU A 41 -9.96 12.76 7.75
C LEU A 41 -10.58 14.06 7.23
N ALA A 42 -11.43 13.96 6.21
CA ALA A 42 -12.20 15.08 5.67
C ALA A 42 -13.10 15.72 6.73
N LEU A 43 -13.81 14.90 7.49
CA LEU A 43 -14.70 15.34 8.56
C LEU A 43 -13.91 16.01 9.71
N ALA A 44 -12.74 15.48 10.07
CA ALA A 44 -11.89 16.09 11.10
C ALA A 44 -11.49 17.52 10.72
N TYR A 45 -11.01 17.72 9.49
CA TYR A 45 -10.70 19.06 8.99
C TYR A 45 -11.93 19.99 8.97
N ALA A 46 -13.08 19.49 8.47
CA ALA A 46 -14.31 20.26 8.41
C ALA A 46 -14.81 20.65 9.80
N LYS A 47 -14.69 19.78 10.81
CA LYS A 47 -15.04 20.11 12.20
C LYS A 47 -14.21 21.26 12.76
N GLY A 48 -12.92 21.28 12.49
CA GLY A 48 -12.06 22.39 12.89
C GLY A 48 -12.48 23.71 12.22
N ARG A 49 -12.80 23.66 10.93
CA ARG A 49 -13.11 24.85 10.13
C ARG A 49 -14.50 25.42 10.37
N HIS A 50 -15.51 24.55 10.57
CA HIS A 50 -16.92 24.93 10.62
C HIS A 50 -17.63 24.56 11.95
N GLY A 51 -16.89 24.00 12.90
CA GLY A 51 -17.42 23.59 14.19
C GLY A 51 -17.86 22.13 14.25
N ARG A 52 -18.20 21.68 15.46
CA ARG A 52 -18.46 20.25 15.77
C ARG A 52 -19.62 19.62 14.98
N ASN A 53 -20.55 20.42 14.49
CA ASN A 53 -21.70 19.95 13.72
C ASN A 53 -21.43 19.89 12.21
N ALA A 54 -20.17 20.12 11.78
CA ALA A 54 -19.80 20.01 10.38
C ALA A 54 -20.11 18.61 9.83
N GLN A 55 -20.62 18.58 8.63
CA GLN A 55 -20.89 17.34 7.89
C GLN A 55 -20.10 17.37 6.58
N VAL A 56 -19.64 16.23 6.17
CA VAL A 56 -18.98 16.02 4.87
C VAL A 56 -19.67 14.85 4.20
N VAL A 57 -20.20 15.08 3.03
CA VAL A 57 -20.81 14.02 2.22
C VAL A 57 -19.83 13.68 1.11
N LEU A 58 -19.31 12.45 1.14
CA LEU A 58 -18.45 11.90 0.09
C LEU A 58 -19.15 10.74 -0.59
N THR A 59 -19.07 10.69 -1.90
CA THR A 59 -19.53 9.52 -2.66
C THR A 59 -18.53 8.38 -2.46
N THR A 60 -19.04 7.21 -2.12
CA THR A 60 -18.21 5.99 -2.12
C THR A 60 -17.97 5.57 -3.55
N THR A 61 -16.70 5.47 -3.93
CA THR A 61 -16.28 5.05 -5.26
C THR A 61 -15.00 4.24 -5.16
N ASP A 62 -14.88 3.22 -6.00
CA ASP A 62 -13.68 2.40 -6.17
C ASP A 62 -12.78 2.93 -7.30
N GLU A 63 -13.12 4.06 -7.88
CA GLU A 63 -12.31 4.69 -8.93
C GLU A 63 -10.95 5.15 -8.38
N TYR A 64 -9.92 5.01 -9.21
CA TYR A 64 -8.55 5.38 -8.90
C TYR A 64 -7.82 5.92 -10.14
N PRO A 65 -7.01 6.98 -10.02
CA PRO A 65 -6.82 7.82 -8.84
C PRO A 65 -8.03 8.73 -8.54
N ILE A 66 -8.23 9.06 -7.28
CA ILE A 66 -9.29 9.98 -6.86
C ILE A 66 -8.74 11.21 -6.18
N VAL A 67 -9.22 12.37 -6.56
CA VAL A 67 -8.97 13.65 -5.89
C VAL A 67 -10.25 14.07 -5.16
N THR A 68 -10.12 14.35 -3.88
CA THR A 68 -11.22 14.88 -3.07
C THR A 68 -10.83 16.26 -2.58
N THR A 69 -11.61 17.26 -2.92
CA THR A 69 -11.44 18.64 -2.44
C THR A 69 -12.60 19.02 -1.52
N ILE A 70 -12.31 19.76 -0.47
CA ILE A 70 -13.30 20.27 0.46
C ILE A 70 -13.09 21.79 0.58
N SER A 71 -14.07 22.53 0.19
CA SER A 71 -14.08 23.99 0.32
C SER A 71 -15.43 24.44 0.85
N ASP A 72 -15.42 25.26 1.90
CA ASP A 72 -16.63 25.87 2.51
C ASP A 72 -17.77 24.88 2.82
N GLY A 73 -17.39 23.68 3.31
CA GLY A 73 -18.33 22.62 3.65
C GLY A 73 -18.83 21.78 2.47
N VAL A 74 -18.42 22.11 1.25
CA VAL A 74 -18.76 21.35 0.05
C VAL A 74 -17.60 20.43 -0.33
N ALA A 75 -17.90 19.15 -0.46
CA ALA A 75 -16.95 18.17 -0.95
C ALA A 75 -17.18 17.91 -2.45
N GLN A 76 -16.12 17.93 -3.21
CA GLN A 76 -16.10 17.57 -4.62
C GLN A 76 -15.12 16.44 -4.83
N GLN A 77 -15.50 15.46 -5.64
CA GLN A 77 -14.65 14.34 -6.00
C GLN A 77 -14.49 14.30 -7.51
N GLY A 78 -13.27 14.11 -7.95
CA GLY A 78 -12.91 13.94 -9.34
C GLY A 78 -11.96 12.79 -9.50
N THR A 79 -12.09 12.09 -10.62
CA THR A 79 -11.18 11.02 -11.03
C THR A 79 -10.40 11.48 -12.24
N SER A 80 -9.19 11.00 -12.37
CA SER A 80 -8.41 11.16 -13.60
C SER A 80 -8.49 9.87 -14.40
N THR A 81 -8.62 10.01 -15.72
CA THR A 81 -8.51 8.84 -16.62
C THR A 81 -7.12 8.27 -16.47
N SER A 82 -6.98 7.19 -15.73
CA SER A 82 -5.74 6.42 -15.71
C SER A 82 -5.67 5.54 -16.94
N ALA A 83 -4.45 5.18 -17.35
CA ALA A 83 -4.26 4.14 -18.36
C ALA A 83 -5.06 2.87 -17.97
N PRO A 84 -5.53 2.08 -18.94
CA PRO A 84 -6.32 0.90 -18.65
C PRO A 84 -5.62 0.05 -17.61
N GLY A 85 -6.32 -0.19 -16.49
CA GLY A 85 -5.79 -0.95 -15.37
C GLY A 85 -5.42 -2.36 -15.78
N ARG A 86 -4.34 -2.91 -15.24
CA ARG A 86 -4.05 -4.33 -15.38
C ARG A 86 -5.11 -5.13 -14.63
N GLN A 87 -5.67 -6.12 -15.29
CA GLN A 87 -6.55 -7.08 -14.62
C GLN A 87 -5.70 -7.98 -13.72
N VAL A 88 -6.03 -8.03 -12.44
CA VAL A 88 -5.37 -8.88 -11.45
C VAL A 88 -6.36 -9.93 -10.97
N VAL A 89 -5.96 -11.20 -11.03
CA VAL A 89 -6.73 -12.31 -10.47
C VAL A 89 -6.26 -12.54 -9.03
N VAL A 90 -7.17 -12.41 -8.08
CA VAL A 90 -6.90 -12.67 -6.66
C VAL A 90 -7.45 -14.04 -6.28
N ARG A 91 -6.64 -14.88 -5.67
CA ARG A 91 -7.02 -16.21 -5.18
C ARG A 91 -6.57 -16.37 -3.73
N SER A 92 -7.42 -16.97 -2.92
CA SER A 92 -7.05 -17.40 -1.57
C SER A 92 -6.33 -18.74 -1.65
N MET A 93 -5.29 -18.92 -0.84
CA MET A 93 -4.59 -20.19 -0.65
C MET A 93 -4.34 -20.44 0.84
N GLY A 94 -4.07 -21.70 1.19
CA GLY A 94 -3.60 -22.05 2.53
C GLY A 94 -2.21 -21.48 2.84
N ASP A 95 -1.77 -21.63 4.08
CA ASP A 95 -0.44 -21.17 4.54
C ASP A 95 0.60 -22.32 4.52
N SER A 96 0.33 -23.38 3.78
CA SER A 96 1.23 -24.53 3.61
C SER A 96 2.40 -24.17 2.70
N LEU A 97 3.63 -24.49 3.12
CA LEU A 97 4.81 -24.33 2.29
C LEU A 97 4.78 -25.25 1.06
N ASP A 98 4.24 -26.45 1.18
CA ASP A 98 4.13 -27.38 0.07
C ASP A 98 3.15 -26.87 -1.01
N GLU A 99 2.00 -26.32 -0.60
CA GLU A 99 1.07 -25.66 -1.54
C GLU A 99 1.72 -24.47 -2.23
N LEU A 100 2.48 -23.67 -1.49
CA LEU A 100 3.22 -22.54 -2.05
C LEU A 100 4.25 -22.99 -3.10
N ILE A 101 5.05 -24.00 -2.79
CA ILE A 101 6.07 -24.53 -3.69
C ILE A 101 5.44 -25.07 -4.98
N ASN A 102 4.39 -25.89 -4.87
CA ASN A 102 3.68 -26.42 -6.03
C ASN A 102 3.11 -25.28 -6.91
N LEU A 103 2.58 -24.21 -6.28
CA LEU A 103 2.10 -23.06 -7.01
C LEU A 103 3.24 -22.31 -7.74
N ILE A 104 4.39 -22.18 -7.11
CA ILE A 104 5.56 -21.54 -7.70
C ILE A 104 6.06 -22.36 -8.90
N GLU A 105 6.20 -23.66 -8.78
CA GLU A 105 6.60 -24.56 -9.86
C GLU A 105 5.66 -24.46 -11.06
N ASP A 106 4.33 -24.47 -10.81
CA ASP A 106 3.32 -24.28 -11.87
C ASP A 106 3.48 -22.93 -12.59
N LYS A 107 3.72 -21.86 -11.83
CA LYS A 107 3.77 -20.49 -12.38
C LYS A 107 5.13 -20.14 -13.00
N MET A 108 6.19 -20.83 -12.62
CA MET A 108 7.54 -20.59 -13.14
C MET A 108 7.86 -21.43 -14.36
N SER A 109 6.98 -22.34 -14.78
CA SER A 109 7.19 -23.21 -15.96
C SER A 109 7.48 -22.43 -17.24
N ASP A 110 6.87 -21.26 -17.40
CA ASP A 110 7.05 -20.36 -18.55
C ASP A 110 8.04 -19.22 -18.26
N GLY A 111 8.78 -19.31 -17.16
CA GLY A 111 9.65 -18.25 -16.67
C GLY A 111 8.90 -17.12 -15.96
N GLY A 112 9.61 -16.11 -15.53
CA GLY A 112 9.03 -14.92 -14.87
C GLY A 112 9.61 -14.63 -13.50
N CYS A 113 8.91 -13.85 -12.71
CA CYS A 113 9.31 -13.47 -11.35
C CYS A 113 8.11 -13.56 -10.40
N ILE A 114 8.32 -14.16 -9.24
CA ILE A 114 7.32 -14.30 -8.19
C ILE A 114 7.77 -13.54 -6.95
N GLY A 115 6.93 -12.63 -6.45
CA GLY A 115 7.14 -11.94 -5.18
C GLY A 115 6.34 -12.60 -4.05
N ILE A 116 7.02 -12.96 -2.96
CA ILE A 116 6.40 -13.55 -1.78
C ILE A 116 6.57 -12.59 -0.61
N ILE A 117 5.46 -12.19 0.02
CA ILE A 117 5.47 -11.28 1.16
C ILE A 117 5.05 -12.07 2.41
N ARG A 118 5.90 -12.01 3.44
CA ARG A 118 5.63 -12.60 4.75
C ARG A 118 5.52 -11.51 5.81
N ASP A 119 4.70 -11.75 6.82
CA ASP A 119 4.41 -10.84 7.92
C ASP A 119 5.54 -10.73 8.95
N THR A 120 6.39 -11.75 9.07
CA THR A 120 7.51 -11.78 10.02
C THR A 120 8.81 -12.18 9.34
N VAL A 121 9.93 -11.73 9.94
CA VAL A 121 11.29 -12.10 9.47
C VAL A 121 11.52 -13.60 9.58
N ALA A 122 11.06 -14.24 10.66
CA ALA A 122 11.21 -15.68 10.84
C ALA A 122 10.51 -16.45 9.70
N ARG A 123 9.23 -16.14 9.43
CA ARG A 123 8.50 -16.77 8.33
C ARG A 123 9.11 -16.49 6.95
N ALA A 124 9.69 -15.32 6.75
CA ALA A 124 10.41 -15.01 5.52
C ALA A 124 11.66 -15.88 5.36
N GLN A 125 12.41 -16.09 6.44
CA GLN A 125 13.58 -16.97 6.47
C GLN A 125 13.20 -18.44 6.24
N ASP A 126 12.23 -18.97 6.99
CA ASP A 126 11.71 -20.34 6.83
C ASP A 126 11.24 -20.60 5.38
N THR A 127 10.54 -19.61 4.82
CA THR A 127 10.08 -19.71 3.42
C THR A 127 11.27 -19.70 2.45
N PHE A 128 12.25 -18.82 2.67
CA PHE A 128 13.47 -18.78 1.84
C PHE A 128 14.21 -20.11 1.87
N ASP A 129 14.49 -20.68 3.05
CA ASP A 129 15.21 -21.93 3.21
C ASP A 129 14.49 -23.10 2.52
N ALA A 130 13.14 -23.13 2.62
CA ALA A 130 12.33 -24.14 1.96
C ALA A 130 12.37 -24.02 0.43
N LEU A 131 12.32 -22.81 -0.11
CA LEU A 131 12.36 -22.55 -1.55
C LEU A 131 13.74 -22.79 -2.13
N ASP A 132 14.80 -22.28 -1.49
CA ASP A 132 16.18 -22.41 -1.91
C ASP A 132 16.64 -23.88 -1.95
N SER A 133 16.10 -24.72 -1.04
CA SER A 133 16.41 -26.14 -0.99
C SER A 133 15.66 -27.02 -2.02
N ARG A 134 14.52 -26.53 -2.55
CA ARG A 134 13.62 -27.35 -3.38
C ARG A 134 13.48 -26.89 -4.82
N LEU A 135 13.70 -25.60 -5.08
CA LEU A 135 13.54 -25.04 -6.41
C LEU A 135 14.88 -24.87 -7.11
N ASP A 136 14.94 -25.22 -8.37
CA ASP A 136 16.12 -24.98 -9.23
C ASP A 136 16.02 -23.59 -9.89
N CYS A 137 15.84 -22.56 -9.06
CA CYS A 137 15.79 -21.17 -9.50
C CYS A 137 16.42 -20.26 -8.45
N GLU A 138 16.81 -19.06 -8.85
CA GLU A 138 17.38 -18.09 -7.92
C GLU A 138 16.30 -17.59 -6.94
N VAL A 139 16.57 -17.72 -5.65
CA VAL A 139 15.73 -17.19 -4.58
C VAL A 139 16.46 -16.05 -3.88
N VAL A 140 15.81 -14.90 -3.72
CA VAL A 140 16.37 -13.71 -3.07
C VAL A 140 15.57 -13.35 -1.83
N LEU A 141 16.23 -13.32 -0.68
CA LEU A 141 15.63 -12.92 0.59
C LEU A 141 15.92 -11.45 0.92
N VAL A 142 14.87 -10.69 1.26
CA VAL A 142 14.97 -9.31 1.79
C VAL A 142 14.11 -9.16 3.03
N HIS A 143 14.68 -8.67 4.13
CA HIS A 143 13.94 -8.40 5.35
C HIS A 143 14.56 -7.26 6.18
N SER A 144 13.87 -6.79 7.20
CA SER A 144 14.25 -5.64 8.02
C SER A 144 15.48 -5.86 8.92
N ARG A 145 15.86 -7.12 9.21
CA ARG A 145 17.03 -7.46 10.04
C ARG A 145 18.38 -7.38 9.30
N PHE A 146 18.38 -7.21 7.99
CA PHE A 146 19.64 -6.93 7.30
C PHE A 146 20.17 -5.56 7.74
N LEU A 147 21.50 -5.47 7.85
CA LEU A 147 22.17 -4.18 8.07
C LEU A 147 21.78 -3.20 6.94
N ALA A 148 21.57 -1.95 7.29
CA ALA A 148 21.08 -0.95 6.34
C ALA A 148 21.86 -0.90 5.01
N PRO A 149 23.21 -0.96 4.99
CA PRO A 149 23.96 -0.99 3.72
C PRO A 149 23.72 -2.26 2.89
N GLN A 150 23.55 -3.41 3.54
CA GLN A 150 23.29 -4.68 2.86
C GLN A 150 21.88 -4.68 2.26
N ARG A 151 20.89 -4.20 3.00
CA ARG A 151 19.52 -4.07 2.54
C ARG A 151 19.44 -3.15 1.32
N ALA A 152 20.04 -1.96 1.42
CA ALA A 152 20.06 -1.01 0.31
C ALA A 152 20.69 -1.59 -0.98
N ARG A 153 21.75 -2.37 -0.85
CA ARG A 153 22.37 -3.04 -2.01
C ARG A 153 21.44 -4.08 -2.64
N ARG A 154 20.78 -4.92 -1.82
CA ARG A 154 19.82 -5.93 -2.29
C ARG A 154 18.59 -5.28 -2.95
N GLU A 155 18.05 -4.23 -2.33
CA GLU A 155 16.94 -3.46 -2.90
C GLU A 155 17.33 -2.81 -4.24
N ALA A 156 18.52 -2.21 -4.34
CA ALA A 156 19.01 -1.61 -5.58
C ALA A 156 19.21 -2.68 -6.68
N ASP A 157 19.72 -3.86 -6.34
CA ASP A 157 19.88 -4.96 -7.29
C ASP A 157 18.54 -5.48 -7.80
N LEU A 158 17.57 -5.67 -6.90
CA LEU A 158 16.19 -6.04 -7.27
C LEU A 158 15.53 -5.01 -8.18
N VAL A 159 15.65 -3.72 -7.86
CA VAL A 159 15.09 -2.65 -8.69
C VAL A 159 15.75 -2.63 -10.07
N ARG A 160 17.05 -2.85 -10.16
CA ARG A 160 17.77 -2.93 -11.42
C ARG A 160 17.30 -4.11 -12.28
N ARG A 161 17.07 -5.28 -11.68
CA ARG A 161 16.69 -6.53 -12.38
C ARG A 161 15.21 -6.59 -12.73
N LEU A 162 14.34 -6.08 -11.84
CA LEU A 162 12.88 -6.20 -11.96
C LEU A 162 12.19 -4.87 -12.26
N GLY A 163 12.92 -3.77 -12.28
CA GLY A 163 12.40 -2.43 -12.56
C GLY A 163 12.00 -2.24 -14.02
N ARG A 164 11.33 -1.12 -14.30
CA ARG A 164 10.80 -0.77 -15.64
C ARG A 164 11.85 -0.77 -16.77
N SER A 165 13.11 -0.60 -16.43
CA SER A 165 14.27 -0.65 -17.32
C SER A 165 15.12 -1.89 -17.10
N GLY A 166 14.64 -2.88 -16.37
CA GLY A 166 15.34 -4.13 -16.12
C GLY A 166 15.48 -4.92 -17.42
N GLU A 167 16.72 -5.29 -17.73
CA GLU A 167 17.00 -6.30 -18.73
C GLU A 167 16.54 -7.64 -18.14
N SER A 168 15.52 -8.22 -18.73
CA SER A 168 15.06 -9.59 -18.45
C SER A 168 15.85 -10.59 -19.26
#